data_8e5b02bd6c58c5803a6c820160bcda57
#
_entry.id   8e5b02bd6c58c5803a6c820160bcda57
#
_cell.length_a   1.000
_cell.length_b   1.000
_cell.length_c   1.000
_cell.angle_alpha   90.00
_cell.angle_beta   90.00
_cell.angle_gamma   90.00
#
_symmetry.space_group_name_H-M   'P 1'
#
loop_
_entity.id
_entity.type
_entity.pdbx_description
1 polymer ?
#
loop_
_entity_poly.entity_id
_entity_poly.type
_entity_poly.pdbx_seq_one_letter_code
_entity_poly.pdbx_strand_id
1 'polypeptide(L)'
;MKTGRDYKFWFCTGSQDLYGDECLRKVAEHSKIIVEELNKSGVLPFEVVWKPTLITNELIRKTFNDANADENCAGVIAWMHTFSPAKSWILGLKEYRKPLCHLHTQFNVEIPYDTIDMDFMNENQSAHGGREFGHMVTRMGIERKVIAGHWADKKVQERLASWMRTAVGIMESSHIRVCRVADNMRNVAVTEGDKVEAQMKFGWEIDAYPVNEIAEYVQDVSQGDIDVLVEEYYNKYDMILDGRDPEEFKKHVAVQAGIEIGFERFLEEKNYQAIVTHFGDLGSLKQLPGLAIQRLMEKGYGFGGEGDWKTAAMVRLMKIMAAGKKDAKGTSFMEDYTYNLVPGKEGILEAHMLEVCPSVADGKVSMRVCPLSMGDREDPARLVFTSKTGPGIATSLVDLGDRFRLLINEVECKKTEKPMPALPVGTAFWTPKPDLSTAAEAWILAGGAHHTAFTYDLTAEQMGDWAAAMGIEAVYIDGDTTIRNLQNELRWNSMYFSK
;
A
#
# COMPACT_ATOMS: atom_id res chain seq x y z
N MET A 1 -8.81 -8.40 -6.87
CA MET A 1 -9.46 -7.19 -6.32
C MET A 1 -9.37 -6.09 -7.34
N LYS A 2 -10.47 -5.49 -7.76
CA LYS A 2 -10.46 -4.29 -8.60
C LYS A 2 -10.64 -3.09 -7.67
N THR A 3 -9.80 -2.07 -7.80
CA THR A 3 -10.22 -0.72 -7.39
C THR A 3 -11.50 -0.45 -8.16
N GLY A 4 -12.55 0.05 -7.55
CA GLY A 4 -13.85 0.25 -8.22
C GLY A 4 -13.83 1.26 -9.36
N ARG A 5 -12.65 1.82 -9.70
CA ARG A 5 -12.45 2.87 -10.71
C ARG A 5 -11.46 2.42 -11.76
N ASP A 6 -11.69 2.86 -13.00
CA ASP A 6 -10.82 2.65 -14.16
C ASP A 6 -9.80 3.81 -14.25
N TYR A 7 -8.78 3.76 -13.41
CA TYR A 7 -7.78 4.82 -13.33
C TYR A 7 -6.92 4.94 -14.57
N LYS A 8 -6.65 6.21 -14.97
CA LYS A 8 -5.80 6.61 -16.09
C LYS A 8 -4.87 7.73 -15.66
N PHE A 9 -3.78 7.90 -16.40
CA PHE A 9 -2.81 8.98 -16.16
C PHE A 9 -2.77 9.92 -17.35
N TRP A 10 -2.82 11.22 -17.11
CA TRP A 10 -2.77 12.20 -18.17
C TRP A 10 -1.34 12.59 -18.49
N PHE A 11 -0.95 12.48 -19.76
CA PHE A 11 0.35 12.92 -20.25
C PHE A 11 0.24 14.33 -20.79
N CYS A 12 0.90 15.28 -20.12
CA CYS A 12 0.84 16.72 -20.38
C CYS A 12 2.21 17.21 -20.85
N THR A 13 2.30 17.63 -22.12
CA THR A 13 3.53 18.12 -22.71
C THR A 13 3.53 19.63 -22.77
N GLY A 14 4.57 20.28 -22.23
CA GLY A 14 4.76 21.72 -22.24
C GLY A 14 5.52 22.21 -23.48
N SER A 15 5.08 23.33 -24.05
CA SER A 15 5.75 24.08 -25.12
C SER A 15 5.34 25.55 -25.05
N GLN A 16 5.58 26.35 -26.11
CA GLN A 16 5.14 27.73 -26.24
C GLN A 16 4.94 28.13 -27.71
N ASP A 17 4.11 29.14 -27.95
CA ASP A 17 3.80 29.63 -29.30
C ASP A 17 4.98 30.21 -30.06
N LEU A 18 6.02 30.64 -29.36
CA LEU A 18 7.22 31.27 -29.93
C LEU A 18 7.87 30.41 -31.03
N TYR A 19 7.72 29.06 -30.95
CA TYR A 19 8.35 28.13 -31.90
C TYR A 19 7.57 27.92 -33.20
N GLY A 20 6.35 28.45 -33.30
CA GLY A 20 5.51 28.35 -34.49
C GLY A 20 4.80 27.01 -34.66
N ASP A 21 3.83 26.97 -35.58
CA ASP A 21 2.90 25.87 -35.75
C ASP A 21 3.57 24.54 -36.14
N GLU A 22 4.65 24.59 -36.95
CA GLU A 22 5.34 23.39 -37.38
C GLU A 22 6.04 22.69 -36.21
N CYS A 23 6.73 23.43 -35.36
CA CYS A 23 7.34 22.87 -34.15
C CYS A 23 6.28 22.33 -33.20
N LEU A 24 5.19 23.05 -32.96
CA LEU A 24 4.09 22.60 -32.11
C LEU A 24 3.43 21.31 -32.63
N ARG A 25 3.32 21.16 -33.95
CA ARG A 25 2.82 19.91 -34.56
C ARG A 25 3.75 18.75 -34.28
N LYS A 26 5.08 18.93 -34.46
CA LYS A 26 6.08 17.90 -34.13
C LYS A 26 6.08 17.55 -32.65
N VAL A 27 5.98 18.52 -31.75
CA VAL A 27 5.85 18.33 -30.29
C VAL A 27 4.65 17.43 -29.97
N ALA A 28 3.51 17.69 -30.61
CA ALA A 28 2.31 16.88 -30.41
C ALA A 28 2.47 15.46 -30.97
N GLU A 29 3.12 15.28 -32.14
CA GLU A 29 3.43 13.99 -32.74
C GLU A 29 4.35 13.16 -31.83
N HIS A 30 5.47 13.74 -31.39
CA HIS A 30 6.42 13.07 -30.48
C HIS A 30 5.75 12.67 -29.17
N SER A 31 4.92 13.54 -28.63
CA SER A 31 4.15 13.30 -27.40
C SER A 31 3.19 12.10 -27.54
N LYS A 32 2.49 12.00 -28.69
CA LYS A 32 1.60 10.88 -28.99
C LYS A 32 2.37 9.57 -29.15
N ILE A 33 3.52 9.61 -29.85
CA ILE A 33 4.39 8.43 -30.02
C ILE A 33 4.83 7.91 -28.64
N ILE A 34 5.30 8.79 -27.75
CA ILE A 34 5.68 8.38 -26.39
C ILE A 34 4.51 7.70 -25.68
N VAL A 35 3.33 8.30 -25.69
CA VAL A 35 2.13 7.73 -25.03
C VAL A 35 1.75 6.39 -25.63
N GLU A 36 1.73 6.26 -26.95
CA GLU A 36 1.41 4.99 -27.64
C GLU A 36 2.41 3.89 -27.28
N GLU A 37 3.70 4.18 -27.31
CA GLU A 37 4.74 3.20 -27.01
C GLU A 37 4.78 2.84 -25.53
N LEU A 38 4.54 3.78 -24.61
CA LEU A 38 4.38 3.50 -23.19
C LEU A 38 3.21 2.55 -22.95
N ASN A 39 2.05 2.78 -23.57
CA ASN A 39 0.90 1.90 -23.45
C ASN A 39 1.13 0.51 -24.07
N LYS A 40 1.90 0.41 -25.15
CA LYS A 40 2.25 -0.87 -25.81
C LYS A 40 3.32 -1.65 -25.04
N SER A 41 4.09 -1.01 -24.17
CA SER A 41 5.24 -1.63 -23.48
C SER A 41 4.89 -2.87 -22.66
N GLY A 42 3.65 -2.98 -22.18
CA GLY A 42 3.20 -4.02 -21.27
C GLY A 42 3.79 -3.91 -19.84
N VAL A 43 4.54 -2.84 -19.57
CA VAL A 43 5.15 -2.55 -18.25
C VAL A 43 4.23 -1.74 -17.37
N LEU A 44 3.50 -0.78 -17.94
CA LEU A 44 2.63 0.11 -17.19
C LEU A 44 1.36 -0.60 -16.73
N PRO A 45 0.94 -0.43 -15.47
CA PRO A 45 -0.26 -1.06 -14.92
C PRO A 45 -1.57 -0.34 -15.29
N PHE A 46 -1.49 0.90 -15.78
CA PHE A 46 -2.62 1.76 -16.12
C PHE A 46 -2.39 2.48 -17.44
N GLU A 47 -3.49 2.86 -18.11
CA GLU A 47 -3.47 3.59 -19.36
C GLU A 47 -2.92 5.02 -19.16
N VAL A 48 -2.08 5.45 -20.08
CA VAL A 48 -1.64 6.84 -20.23
C VAL A 48 -2.44 7.50 -21.35
N VAL A 49 -3.06 8.64 -21.06
CA VAL A 49 -3.90 9.40 -21.99
C VAL A 49 -3.19 10.67 -22.41
N TRP A 50 -2.93 10.82 -23.70
CA TRP A 50 -2.36 12.03 -24.25
C TRP A 50 -3.30 13.22 -24.10
N LYS A 51 -2.77 14.39 -23.70
CA LYS A 51 -3.47 15.66 -23.68
C LYS A 51 -2.84 16.64 -24.68
N PRO A 52 -3.62 17.57 -25.27
CA PRO A 52 -3.08 18.58 -26.18
C PRO A 52 -1.91 19.33 -25.56
N THR A 53 -0.94 19.73 -26.39
CA THR A 53 0.26 20.45 -25.97
C THR A 53 -0.11 21.74 -25.21
N LEU A 54 0.46 21.92 -24.05
CA LEU A 54 0.18 23.03 -23.13
C LEU A 54 1.08 24.22 -23.43
N ILE A 55 0.51 25.29 -23.99
CA ILE A 55 1.23 26.44 -24.53
C ILE A 55 0.88 27.78 -23.87
N THR A 56 -0.28 27.87 -23.19
CA THR A 56 -0.72 29.11 -22.51
C THR A 56 -1.09 28.86 -21.05
N ASN A 57 -1.04 29.90 -20.23
CA ASN A 57 -1.47 29.87 -18.82
C ASN A 57 -2.90 29.35 -18.67
N GLU A 58 -3.81 29.80 -19.53
CA GLU A 58 -5.24 29.45 -19.48
C GLU A 58 -5.44 27.97 -19.80
N LEU A 59 -4.75 27.46 -20.83
CA LEU A 59 -4.85 26.08 -21.25
C LEU A 59 -4.26 25.15 -20.17
N ILE A 60 -3.11 25.51 -19.60
CA ILE A 60 -2.48 24.77 -18.50
C ILE A 60 -3.44 24.71 -17.31
N ARG A 61 -3.93 25.86 -16.85
CA ARG A 61 -4.86 25.95 -15.73
C ARG A 61 -6.13 25.13 -15.96
N LYS A 62 -6.72 25.25 -17.15
CA LYS A 62 -7.90 24.47 -17.53
C LYS A 62 -7.64 22.97 -17.47
N THR A 63 -6.53 22.51 -18.07
CA THR A 63 -6.19 21.08 -18.10
C THR A 63 -6.00 20.50 -16.70
N PHE A 64 -5.35 21.23 -15.79
CA PHE A 64 -5.15 20.79 -14.42
C PHE A 64 -6.45 20.79 -13.61
N ASN A 65 -7.36 21.72 -13.85
CA ASN A 65 -8.69 21.73 -13.25
C ASN A 65 -9.58 20.62 -13.79
N ASP A 66 -9.52 20.34 -15.09
CA ASP A 66 -10.20 19.21 -15.71
C ASP A 66 -9.67 17.88 -15.11
N ALA A 67 -8.34 17.77 -14.88
CA ALA A 67 -7.74 16.60 -14.23
C ALA A 67 -8.21 16.43 -12.77
N ASN A 68 -8.36 17.53 -12.02
CA ASN A 68 -8.92 17.47 -10.66
C ASN A 68 -10.36 16.94 -10.67
N ALA A 69 -11.17 17.36 -11.65
CA ALA A 69 -12.58 17.02 -11.76
C ALA A 69 -12.84 15.59 -12.30
N ASP A 70 -11.91 15.03 -13.07
CA ASP A 70 -12.03 13.67 -13.63
C ASP A 70 -11.70 12.61 -12.59
N GLU A 71 -12.71 11.92 -12.07
CA GLU A 71 -12.55 10.86 -11.05
C GLU A 71 -11.65 9.70 -11.50
N ASN A 72 -11.52 9.47 -12.81
CA ASN A 72 -10.66 8.42 -13.36
C ASN A 72 -9.21 8.89 -13.58
N CYS A 73 -8.92 10.19 -13.51
CA CYS A 73 -7.56 10.68 -13.57
C CYS A 73 -6.85 10.46 -12.22
N ALA A 74 -5.91 9.51 -12.15
CA ALA A 74 -5.14 9.23 -10.93
C ALA A 74 -3.91 10.14 -10.77
N GLY A 75 -3.51 10.85 -11.82
CA GLY A 75 -2.36 11.75 -11.76
C GLY A 75 -1.95 12.29 -13.13
N VAL A 76 -1.05 13.27 -13.11
CA VAL A 76 -0.49 13.91 -14.30
C VAL A 76 0.98 13.55 -14.44
N ILE A 77 1.38 13.14 -15.65
CA ILE A 77 2.77 13.00 -16.08
C ILE A 77 3.10 14.24 -16.91
N ALA A 78 3.93 15.12 -16.37
CA ALA A 78 4.36 16.34 -17.04
C ALA A 78 5.72 16.15 -17.73
N TRP A 79 5.83 16.54 -18.99
CA TRP A 79 7.04 16.52 -19.80
C TRP A 79 7.25 17.85 -20.50
N MET A 80 8.46 18.39 -20.41
CA MET A 80 8.87 19.60 -21.14
C MET A 80 9.68 19.17 -22.37
N HIS A 81 9.09 19.24 -23.56
CA HIS A 81 9.76 18.86 -24.81
C HIS A 81 10.62 20.00 -25.32
N THR A 82 10.02 21.17 -25.53
CA THR A 82 10.71 22.43 -25.79
C THR A 82 10.88 23.21 -24.50
N PHE A 83 11.37 24.42 -24.57
CA PHE A 83 11.26 25.35 -23.44
C PHE A 83 9.80 25.79 -23.27
N SER A 84 9.19 25.38 -22.20
CA SER A 84 7.88 25.84 -21.75
C SER A 84 8.09 26.80 -20.57
N PRO A 85 7.77 28.07 -20.67
CA PRO A 85 8.02 29.04 -19.59
C PRO A 85 7.32 28.61 -18.30
N ALA A 86 8.08 28.30 -17.26
CA ALA A 86 7.52 27.69 -16.04
C ALA A 86 6.57 28.61 -15.27
N LYS A 87 6.67 29.94 -15.44
CA LYS A 87 5.69 30.89 -14.89
C LYS A 87 4.27 30.65 -15.39
N SER A 88 4.11 30.10 -16.59
CA SER A 88 2.80 29.77 -17.18
C SER A 88 2.10 28.63 -16.44
N TRP A 89 2.85 27.80 -15.71
CA TRP A 89 2.34 26.65 -14.98
C TRP A 89 1.86 26.97 -13.56
N ILE A 90 2.21 28.17 -13.02
CA ILE A 90 1.99 28.50 -11.60
C ILE A 90 0.53 28.34 -11.19
N LEU A 91 -0.42 28.87 -11.94
CA LEU A 91 -1.84 28.82 -11.56
C LEU A 91 -2.40 27.40 -11.64
N GLY A 92 -2.07 26.66 -12.70
CA GLY A 92 -2.47 25.28 -12.84
C GLY A 92 -1.92 24.40 -11.70
N LEU A 93 -0.63 24.51 -11.44
CA LEU A 93 0.03 23.78 -10.35
C LEU A 93 -0.51 24.14 -8.97
N LYS A 94 -0.80 25.43 -8.72
CA LYS A 94 -1.36 25.89 -7.44
C LYS A 94 -2.74 25.28 -7.14
N GLU A 95 -3.55 25.08 -8.16
CA GLU A 95 -4.91 24.55 -8.05
C GLU A 95 -4.95 23.02 -8.13
N TYR A 96 -3.88 22.36 -8.59
CA TYR A 96 -3.79 20.93 -8.75
C TYR A 96 -3.76 20.18 -7.40
N ARG A 97 -4.47 19.05 -7.30
CA ARG A 97 -4.69 18.32 -6.04
C ARG A 97 -4.33 16.82 -6.12
N LYS A 98 -3.91 16.35 -7.29
CA LYS A 98 -3.64 14.93 -7.52
C LYS A 98 -2.14 14.66 -7.68
N PRO A 99 -1.70 13.41 -7.66
CA PRO A 99 -0.30 13.04 -7.85
C PRO A 99 0.31 13.61 -9.13
N LEU A 100 1.50 14.18 -9.02
CA LEU A 100 2.27 14.75 -10.12
C LEU A 100 3.57 13.94 -10.33
N CYS A 101 3.84 13.56 -11.58
CA CYS A 101 5.14 13.04 -12.00
C CYS A 101 5.77 14.00 -13.00
N HIS A 102 6.99 14.41 -12.73
CA HIS A 102 7.83 15.07 -13.72
C HIS A 102 8.69 14.00 -14.44
N LEU A 103 8.26 13.58 -15.62
CA LEU A 103 9.06 12.72 -16.49
C LEU A 103 10.10 13.57 -17.21
N HIS A 104 11.33 13.54 -16.71
CA HIS A 104 12.44 14.30 -17.28
C HIS A 104 13.15 13.46 -18.34
N THR A 105 12.63 13.52 -19.55
CA THR A 105 13.07 12.73 -20.71
C THR A 105 13.24 13.60 -21.94
N GLN A 106 13.77 13.01 -22.99
CA GLN A 106 13.88 13.59 -24.31
C GLN A 106 13.34 12.61 -25.35
N PHE A 107 12.83 13.13 -26.50
CA PHE A 107 12.24 12.26 -27.51
C PHE A 107 13.28 11.34 -28.16
N ASN A 108 14.39 11.94 -28.64
CA ASN A 108 15.50 11.20 -29.24
C ASN A 108 16.47 10.68 -28.17
N VAL A 109 17.08 9.54 -28.44
CA VAL A 109 18.04 8.90 -27.55
C VAL A 109 19.47 9.43 -27.73
N GLU A 110 19.80 9.89 -28.95
CA GLU A 110 21.13 10.32 -29.33
C GLU A 110 21.12 11.73 -29.91
N ILE A 111 22.20 12.48 -29.73
CA ILE A 111 22.44 13.76 -30.40
C ILE A 111 22.78 13.44 -31.86
N PRO A 112 22.06 13.98 -32.87
CA PRO A 112 22.34 13.75 -34.26
C PRO A 112 23.54 14.61 -34.72
N TYR A 113 24.75 14.20 -34.37
CA TYR A 113 25.98 14.99 -34.50
C TYR A 113 26.21 15.56 -35.89
N ASP A 114 25.85 14.82 -36.94
CA ASP A 114 26.10 15.23 -38.33
C ASP A 114 25.04 16.24 -38.88
N THR A 115 23.87 16.32 -38.21
CA THR A 115 22.73 17.09 -38.73
C THR A 115 22.12 18.06 -37.72
N ILE A 116 22.66 18.12 -36.49
CA ILE A 116 22.16 19.01 -35.47
C ILE A 116 22.30 20.47 -35.87
N ASP A 117 21.20 21.21 -35.79
CA ASP A 117 21.11 22.63 -36.09
C ASP A 117 20.35 23.38 -34.98
N MET A 118 20.10 24.66 -35.16
CA MET A 118 19.40 25.50 -34.18
C MET A 118 17.94 25.13 -34.07
N ASP A 119 17.31 24.63 -35.13
CA ASP A 119 15.90 24.21 -35.09
C ASP A 119 15.74 22.94 -34.26
N PHE A 120 16.66 21.96 -34.45
CA PHE A 120 16.72 20.77 -33.59
C PHE A 120 16.92 21.16 -32.11
N MET A 121 17.80 22.10 -31.81
CA MET A 121 18.06 22.54 -30.44
C MET A 121 16.85 23.25 -29.83
N ASN A 122 16.13 24.05 -30.60
CA ASN A 122 14.90 24.70 -30.13
C ASN A 122 13.75 23.73 -29.89
N GLU A 123 13.65 22.68 -30.69
CA GLU A 123 12.65 21.63 -30.55
C GLU A 123 12.97 20.73 -29.34
N ASN A 124 14.23 20.40 -29.10
CA ASN A 124 14.64 19.40 -28.11
C ASN A 124 15.32 20.04 -26.87
N GLN A 125 14.57 20.82 -26.11
CA GLN A 125 15.06 21.53 -24.92
C GLN A 125 14.62 20.90 -23.58
N SER A 126 14.45 19.58 -23.51
CA SER A 126 14.00 18.91 -22.28
C SER A 126 14.94 19.17 -21.10
N ALA A 127 16.25 19.15 -21.32
CA ALA A 127 17.23 19.46 -20.27
C ALA A 127 17.10 20.90 -19.73
N HIS A 128 16.79 21.84 -20.58
CA HIS A 128 16.59 23.25 -20.26
C HIS A 128 15.20 23.49 -19.63
N GLY A 129 14.13 23.20 -20.38
CA GLY A 129 12.75 23.43 -19.96
C GLY A 129 12.34 22.59 -18.76
N GLY A 130 12.80 21.34 -18.68
CA GLY A 130 12.54 20.47 -17.54
C GLY A 130 13.18 20.97 -16.24
N ARG A 131 14.38 21.55 -16.32
CA ARG A 131 15.02 22.14 -15.12
C ARG A 131 14.30 23.40 -14.65
N GLU A 132 13.84 24.25 -15.54
CA GLU A 132 13.10 25.45 -15.16
C GLU A 132 11.72 25.10 -14.57
N PHE A 133 11.02 24.13 -15.17
CA PHE A 133 9.78 23.58 -14.58
C PHE A 133 10.05 23.00 -13.19
N GLY A 134 11.08 22.16 -13.04
CA GLY A 134 11.47 21.58 -11.75
C GLY A 134 11.81 22.63 -10.69
N HIS A 135 12.50 23.73 -11.07
CA HIS A 135 12.75 24.87 -10.19
C HIS A 135 11.45 25.48 -9.65
N MET A 136 10.48 25.72 -10.53
CA MET A 136 9.20 26.32 -10.11
C MET A 136 8.40 25.40 -9.20
N VAL A 137 8.30 24.12 -9.52
CA VAL A 137 7.58 23.14 -8.68
C VAL A 137 8.21 23.05 -7.29
N THR A 138 9.55 23.02 -7.22
CA THR A 138 10.31 23.04 -5.95
C THR A 138 10.05 24.34 -5.17
N ARG A 139 10.12 25.50 -5.84
CA ARG A 139 9.86 26.79 -5.20
C ARG A 139 8.44 26.93 -4.65
N MET A 140 7.48 26.26 -5.28
CA MET A 140 6.08 26.22 -4.82
C MET A 140 5.84 25.21 -3.68
N GLY A 141 6.83 24.40 -3.30
CA GLY A 141 6.69 23.38 -2.28
C GLY A 141 5.73 22.26 -2.67
N ILE A 142 5.59 21.98 -3.98
CA ILE A 142 4.68 20.94 -4.47
C ILE A 142 5.42 19.60 -4.48
N GLU A 143 4.84 18.63 -3.77
CA GLU A 143 5.33 17.26 -3.78
C GLU A 143 5.11 16.61 -5.15
N ARG A 144 6.11 15.90 -5.64
CA ARG A 144 6.05 15.20 -6.92
C ARG A 144 7.11 14.12 -7.04
N LYS A 145 6.83 13.13 -7.87
CA LYS A 145 7.86 12.19 -8.34
C LYS A 145 8.63 12.78 -9.49
N VAL A 146 9.96 12.69 -9.45
CA VAL A 146 10.84 13.00 -10.59
C VAL A 146 11.45 11.70 -11.10
N ILE A 147 11.22 11.42 -12.40
CA ILE A 147 11.80 10.26 -13.08
C ILE A 147 12.63 10.78 -14.26
N ALA A 148 13.94 10.57 -14.21
CA ALA A 148 14.86 11.01 -15.24
C ALA A 148 15.40 9.82 -16.05
N GLY A 149 15.55 10.00 -17.35
CA GLY A 149 16.08 9.03 -18.30
C GLY A 149 15.24 8.96 -19.56
N HIS A 150 15.64 8.12 -20.52
CA HIS A 150 14.92 7.99 -21.80
C HIS A 150 13.61 7.23 -21.59
N TRP A 151 12.52 7.74 -22.11
CA TRP A 151 11.16 7.19 -21.94
C TRP A 151 11.00 5.73 -22.41
N ALA A 152 11.80 5.29 -23.39
CA ALA A 152 11.80 3.90 -23.87
C ALA A 152 12.69 2.97 -23.02
N ASP A 153 13.47 3.50 -22.05
CA ASP A 153 14.28 2.67 -21.16
C ASP A 153 13.37 1.91 -20.21
N LYS A 154 13.55 0.60 -20.14
CA LYS A 154 12.76 -0.29 -19.29
C LYS A 154 12.80 0.12 -17.81
N LYS A 155 13.96 0.57 -17.29
CA LYS A 155 14.09 1.03 -15.91
C LYS A 155 13.25 2.30 -15.64
N VAL A 156 13.17 3.21 -16.62
CA VAL A 156 12.33 4.41 -16.53
C VAL A 156 10.86 4.02 -16.52
N GLN A 157 10.46 3.08 -17.40
CA GLN A 157 9.09 2.56 -17.45
C GLN A 157 8.71 1.82 -16.17
N GLU A 158 9.60 1.02 -15.58
CA GLU A 158 9.40 0.33 -14.30
C GLU A 158 9.23 1.33 -13.13
N ARG A 159 10.02 2.41 -13.10
CA ARG A 159 9.86 3.49 -12.11
C ARG A 159 8.54 4.24 -12.31
N LEU A 160 8.13 4.47 -13.55
CA LEU A 160 6.85 5.09 -13.86
C LEU A 160 5.69 4.18 -13.41
N ALA A 161 5.77 2.87 -13.69
CA ALA A 161 4.79 1.88 -13.23
C ALA A 161 4.70 1.81 -11.70
N SER A 162 5.84 1.89 -11.02
CA SER A 162 5.93 1.96 -9.56
C SER A 162 5.20 3.20 -9.02
N TRP A 163 5.50 4.39 -9.56
CA TRP A 163 4.83 5.62 -9.18
C TRP A 163 3.32 5.60 -9.47
N MET A 164 2.88 5.05 -10.60
CA MET A 164 1.46 4.93 -10.92
C MET A 164 0.69 4.15 -9.85
N ARG A 165 1.28 3.08 -9.30
CA ARG A 165 0.68 2.30 -8.20
C ARG A 165 0.58 3.12 -6.92
N THR A 166 1.63 3.87 -6.57
CA THR A 166 1.61 4.80 -5.44
C THR A 166 0.56 5.88 -5.64
N ALA A 167 0.48 6.46 -6.83
CA ALA A 167 -0.52 7.48 -7.17
C ALA A 167 -1.97 6.97 -7.00
N VAL A 168 -2.24 5.74 -7.43
CA VAL A 168 -3.55 5.10 -7.16
C VAL A 168 -3.77 4.89 -5.67
N GLY A 169 -2.74 4.48 -4.90
CA GLY A 169 -2.82 4.39 -3.45
C GLY A 169 -3.14 5.73 -2.79
N ILE A 170 -2.56 6.84 -3.27
CA ILE A 170 -2.86 8.19 -2.80
C ILE A 170 -4.33 8.57 -3.08
N MET A 171 -4.82 8.28 -4.29
CA MET A 171 -6.21 8.56 -4.67
C MET A 171 -7.21 7.72 -3.89
N GLU A 172 -6.92 6.44 -3.69
CA GLU A 172 -7.78 5.51 -2.95
C GLU A 172 -7.69 5.68 -1.43
N SER A 173 -6.65 6.33 -0.91
CA SER A 173 -6.49 6.58 0.54
C SER A 173 -7.73 7.22 1.13
N SER A 174 -8.27 8.27 0.50
CA SER A 174 -9.47 8.99 0.95
C SER A 174 -10.78 8.18 0.88
N HIS A 175 -10.72 6.95 0.40
CA HIS A 175 -11.86 6.03 0.32
C HIS A 175 -11.74 4.84 1.27
N ILE A 176 -10.69 4.79 2.10
CA ILE A 176 -10.52 3.72 3.08
C ILE A 176 -11.38 4.03 4.31
N ARG A 177 -12.32 3.10 4.57
CA ARG A 177 -13.15 3.11 5.76
C ARG A 177 -12.86 1.87 6.60
N VAL A 178 -12.61 2.06 7.88
CA VAL A 178 -12.26 1.00 8.83
C VAL A 178 -13.40 0.81 9.81
N CYS A 179 -13.96 -0.40 9.85
CA CYS A 179 -14.89 -0.81 10.87
C CYS A 179 -14.11 -1.25 12.12
N ARG A 180 -14.25 -0.53 13.21
CA ARG A 180 -13.71 -0.93 14.52
C ARG A 180 -14.81 -1.65 15.32
N VAL A 181 -14.62 -2.96 15.49
CA VAL A 181 -15.53 -3.80 16.26
C VAL A 181 -15.17 -3.66 17.75
N ALA A 182 -16.07 -3.13 18.54
CA ALA A 182 -15.86 -2.71 19.92
C ALA A 182 -14.88 -1.52 20.04
N ASP A 183 -13.87 -1.64 20.88
CA ASP A 183 -12.88 -0.59 21.15
C ASP A 183 -11.46 -1.09 20.90
N ASN A 184 -10.45 -0.26 21.14
CA ASN A 184 -9.07 -0.70 21.25
C ASN A 184 -8.92 -1.60 22.47
N MET A 185 -7.99 -2.55 22.41
CA MET A 185 -7.69 -3.40 23.54
C MET A 185 -7.15 -2.55 24.69
N ARG A 186 -7.71 -2.74 25.89
CA ARG A 186 -7.39 -1.93 27.06
C ARG A 186 -5.90 -1.97 27.38
N ASN A 187 -5.32 -0.79 27.59
CA ASN A 187 -3.92 -0.60 27.98
C ASN A 187 -2.86 -0.98 26.89
N VAL A 188 -3.28 -1.19 25.65
CA VAL A 188 -2.36 -1.40 24.51
C VAL A 188 -2.19 -0.08 23.76
N ALA A 189 -1.18 0.70 24.16
CA ALA A 189 -1.01 2.08 23.72
C ALA A 189 -0.82 2.25 22.21
N VAL A 190 -0.11 1.31 21.55
CA VAL A 190 0.20 1.41 20.10
C VAL A 190 -1.02 1.24 19.20
N THR A 191 -2.13 0.71 19.72
CA THR A 191 -3.38 0.59 18.95
C THR A 191 -4.20 1.87 18.93
N GLU A 192 -3.92 2.78 19.85
CA GLU A 192 -4.57 4.09 19.94
C GLU A 192 -4.10 5.05 18.84
N GLY A 193 -4.85 6.14 18.65
CA GLY A 193 -4.51 7.21 17.71
C GLY A 193 -5.65 8.17 17.44
N ASP A 194 -5.30 9.36 16.94
CA ASP A 194 -6.25 10.40 16.58
C ASP A 194 -6.93 10.10 15.23
N LYS A 195 -8.19 9.65 15.31
CA LYS A 195 -9.03 9.33 14.14
C LYS A 195 -9.42 10.58 13.33
N VAL A 196 -9.52 11.72 14.00
CA VAL A 196 -9.83 12.98 13.31
C VAL A 196 -8.63 13.47 12.51
N GLU A 197 -7.42 13.42 13.08
CA GLU A 197 -6.20 13.75 12.34
C GLU A 197 -5.96 12.74 11.20
N ALA A 198 -6.26 11.45 11.39
CA ALA A 198 -6.18 10.45 10.32
C ALA A 198 -7.14 10.77 9.15
N GLN A 199 -8.35 11.23 9.43
CA GLN A 199 -9.27 11.66 8.38
C GLN A 199 -8.77 12.93 7.67
N MET A 200 -8.22 13.90 8.40
CA MET A 200 -7.65 15.11 7.83
C MET A 200 -6.43 14.83 6.95
N LYS A 201 -5.55 13.91 7.36
CA LYS A 201 -4.30 13.58 6.66
C LYS A 201 -4.49 12.58 5.52
N PHE A 202 -5.22 11.51 5.78
CA PHE A 202 -5.30 10.35 4.87
C PHE A 202 -6.67 10.23 4.20
N GLY A 203 -7.68 10.93 4.71
CA GLY A 203 -9.08 10.75 4.35
C GLY A 203 -9.71 9.48 4.96
N TRP A 204 -9.05 8.80 5.89
CA TRP A 204 -9.55 7.57 6.48
C TRP A 204 -10.72 7.84 7.42
N GLU A 205 -11.80 7.07 7.26
CA GLU A 205 -12.94 7.09 8.17
C GLU A 205 -12.90 5.87 9.08
N ILE A 206 -12.91 6.08 10.38
CA ILE A 206 -12.85 5.02 11.38
C ILE A 206 -14.08 5.09 12.28
N ASP A 207 -14.99 4.13 12.12
CA ASP A 207 -16.23 4.05 12.87
C ASP A 207 -16.22 2.84 13.82
N ALA A 208 -16.75 3.02 15.02
CA ALA A 208 -16.86 1.97 16.02
C ALA A 208 -18.27 1.38 16.04
N TYR A 209 -18.35 0.05 16.12
CA TYR A 209 -19.60 -0.69 16.26
C TYR A 209 -19.58 -1.62 17.44
N PRO A 210 -20.69 -1.74 18.19
CA PRO A 210 -20.84 -2.79 19.19
C PRO A 210 -20.71 -4.18 18.57
N VAL A 211 -20.02 -5.09 19.24
CA VAL A 211 -19.80 -6.46 18.72
C VAL A 211 -21.11 -7.15 18.36
N ASN A 212 -22.15 -6.96 19.19
CA ASN A 212 -23.42 -7.64 18.98
C ASN A 212 -24.17 -7.16 17.73
N GLU A 213 -23.98 -5.90 17.30
CA GLU A 213 -24.56 -5.41 16.04
C GLU A 213 -24.02 -6.20 14.83
N ILE A 214 -22.72 -6.48 14.83
CA ILE A 214 -22.11 -7.30 13.76
C ILE A 214 -22.47 -8.78 13.95
N ALA A 215 -22.57 -9.25 15.19
CA ALA A 215 -22.96 -10.61 15.47
C ALA A 215 -24.38 -10.95 15.03
N GLU A 216 -25.30 -9.96 14.92
CA GLU A 216 -26.63 -10.15 14.33
C GLU A 216 -26.53 -10.59 12.86
N TYR A 217 -25.64 -10.00 12.07
CA TYR A 217 -25.38 -10.45 10.68
C TYR A 217 -24.87 -11.89 10.63
N VAL A 218 -24.10 -12.34 11.60
CA VAL A 218 -23.62 -13.73 11.70
C VAL A 218 -24.78 -14.68 12.02
N GLN A 219 -25.70 -14.27 12.92
CA GLN A 219 -26.88 -15.06 13.31
C GLN A 219 -27.89 -15.20 12.16
N ASP A 220 -27.97 -14.21 11.27
CA ASP A 220 -28.87 -14.18 10.12
C ASP A 220 -28.37 -14.98 8.91
N VAL A 221 -27.18 -15.60 9.00
CA VAL A 221 -26.64 -16.42 7.91
C VAL A 221 -27.40 -17.74 7.82
N SER A 222 -27.90 -18.06 6.62
CA SER A 222 -28.63 -19.32 6.39
C SER A 222 -27.68 -20.54 6.49
N GLN A 223 -28.19 -21.67 6.98
CA GLN A 223 -27.42 -22.92 7.02
C GLN A 223 -26.95 -23.34 5.61
N GLY A 224 -27.76 -23.08 4.57
CA GLY A 224 -27.38 -23.40 3.20
C GLY A 224 -26.17 -22.61 2.71
N ASP A 225 -26.06 -21.30 3.05
CA ASP A 225 -24.89 -20.48 2.71
C ASP A 225 -23.65 -20.97 3.45
N ILE A 226 -23.81 -21.33 4.73
CA ILE A 226 -22.72 -21.92 5.54
C ILE A 226 -22.21 -23.21 4.92
N ASP A 227 -23.11 -24.11 4.54
CA ASP A 227 -22.75 -25.43 3.96
C ASP A 227 -21.97 -25.25 2.65
N VAL A 228 -22.40 -24.32 1.79
CA VAL A 228 -21.70 -23.98 0.53
C VAL A 228 -20.27 -23.49 0.80
N LEU A 229 -20.10 -22.57 1.74
CA LEU A 229 -18.77 -22.04 2.06
C LEU A 229 -17.87 -23.10 2.75
N VAL A 230 -18.44 -23.95 3.59
CA VAL A 230 -17.70 -25.08 4.20
C VAL A 230 -17.23 -26.04 3.10
N GLU A 231 -18.05 -26.35 2.09
CA GLU A 231 -17.62 -27.16 0.95
C GLU A 231 -16.47 -26.51 0.17
N GLU A 232 -16.53 -25.19 -0.06
CA GLU A 232 -15.41 -24.44 -0.65
C GLU A 232 -14.13 -24.62 0.16
N TYR A 233 -14.18 -24.52 1.48
CA TYR A 233 -13.02 -24.71 2.34
C TYR A 233 -12.42 -26.13 2.21
N TYR A 234 -13.27 -27.15 2.21
CA TYR A 234 -12.84 -28.54 2.06
C TYR A 234 -12.20 -28.83 0.69
N ASN A 235 -12.64 -28.11 -0.35
CA ASN A 235 -12.02 -28.19 -1.67
C ASN A 235 -10.69 -27.42 -1.78
N LYS A 236 -10.52 -26.36 -0.98
CA LYS A 236 -9.37 -25.46 -1.10
C LYS A 236 -8.21 -25.81 -0.16
N TYR A 237 -8.51 -26.31 1.04
CA TYR A 237 -7.53 -26.48 2.12
C TYR A 237 -7.37 -27.93 2.54
N ASP A 238 -6.17 -28.27 3.06
CA ASP A 238 -5.93 -29.60 3.67
C ASP A 238 -6.49 -29.64 5.08
N MET A 239 -7.52 -30.45 5.32
CA MET A 239 -8.14 -30.60 6.64
C MET A 239 -7.29 -31.50 7.54
N ILE A 240 -6.73 -30.92 8.61
CA ILE A 240 -5.90 -31.63 9.60
C ILE A 240 -6.71 -31.80 10.89
N LEU A 241 -7.23 -32.99 11.10
CA LEU A 241 -8.15 -33.29 12.20
C LEU A 241 -7.46 -33.37 13.58
N ASP A 242 -6.17 -33.67 13.63
CA ASP A 242 -5.38 -33.83 14.87
C ASP A 242 -6.04 -34.80 15.90
N GLY A 243 -6.74 -35.84 15.40
CA GLY A 243 -7.46 -36.80 16.22
C GLY A 243 -8.86 -36.39 16.66
N ARG A 244 -9.35 -35.23 16.26
CA ARG A 244 -10.73 -34.78 16.50
C ARG A 244 -11.71 -35.55 15.63
N ASP A 245 -12.91 -35.76 16.11
CA ASP A 245 -14.00 -36.36 15.34
C ASP A 245 -14.33 -35.48 14.11
N PRO A 246 -14.49 -36.07 12.90
CA PRO A 246 -14.75 -35.28 11.68
C PRO A 246 -15.98 -34.43 11.73
N GLU A 247 -17.08 -34.87 12.35
CA GLU A 247 -18.31 -34.08 12.44
C GLU A 247 -18.16 -32.96 13.46
N GLU A 248 -17.43 -33.17 14.54
CA GLU A 248 -17.06 -32.12 15.49
C GLU A 248 -16.17 -31.07 14.82
N PHE A 249 -15.13 -31.50 14.09
CA PHE A 249 -14.27 -30.60 13.31
C PHE A 249 -15.10 -29.73 12.36
N LYS A 250 -15.99 -30.35 11.59
CA LYS A 250 -16.86 -29.65 10.64
C LYS A 250 -17.76 -28.62 11.31
N LYS A 251 -18.28 -28.88 12.52
CA LYS A 251 -19.08 -27.93 13.28
C LYS A 251 -18.27 -26.67 13.63
N HIS A 252 -17.03 -26.81 14.06
CA HIS A 252 -16.16 -25.66 14.35
C HIS A 252 -15.85 -24.84 13.10
N VAL A 253 -15.61 -25.51 11.96
CA VAL A 253 -15.40 -24.86 10.67
C VAL A 253 -16.65 -24.09 10.22
N ALA A 254 -17.84 -24.65 10.42
CA ALA A 254 -19.12 -24.03 10.08
C ALA A 254 -19.37 -22.74 10.88
N VAL A 255 -18.93 -22.68 12.16
CA VAL A 255 -19.00 -21.42 12.94
C VAL A 255 -18.19 -20.32 12.27
N GLN A 256 -16.97 -20.61 11.82
CA GLN A 256 -16.14 -19.61 11.11
C GLN A 256 -16.73 -19.22 9.76
N ALA A 257 -17.35 -20.14 9.04
CA ALA A 257 -18.04 -19.82 7.78
C ALA A 257 -19.19 -18.85 8.01
N GLY A 258 -19.99 -19.05 9.05
CA GLY A 258 -21.03 -18.10 9.46
C GLY A 258 -20.46 -16.73 9.81
N ILE A 259 -19.33 -16.67 10.53
CA ILE A 259 -18.65 -15.42 10.86
C ILE A 259 -18.12 -14.72 9.59
N GLU A 260 -17.46 -15.46 8.67
CA GLU A 260 -16.96 -14.88 7.41
C GLU A 260 -18.10 -14.24 6.61
N ILE A 261 -19.20 -14.97 6.40
CA ILE A 261 -20.35 -14.48 5.62
C ILE A 261 -21.00 -13.27 6.30
N GLY A 262 -21.23 -13.35 7.60
CA GLY A 262 -21.87 -12.27 8.35
C GLY A 262 -21.02 -10.99 8.35
N PHE A 263 -19.72 -11.12 8.57
CA PHE A 263 -18.80 -9.98 8.53
C PHE A 263 -18.71 -9.38 7.12
N GLU A 264 -18.60 -10.21 6.08
CA GLU A 264 -18.53 -9.73 4.71
C GLU A 264 -19.81 -8.96 4.32
N ARG A 265 -20.99 -9.50 4.63
CA ARG A 265 -22.30 -8.82 4.41
C ARG A 265 -22.36 -7.46 5.12
N PHE A 266 -21.93 -7.41 6.38
CA PHE A 266 -21.88 -6.16 7.12
C PHE A 266 -20.94 -5.15 6.47
N LEU A 267 -19.72 -5.57 6.14
CA LEU A 267 -18.71 -4.70 5.53
C LEU A 267 -19.16 -4.17 4.16
N GLU A 268 -19.79 -5.01 3.34
CA GLU A 268 -20.32 -4.62 2.04
C GLU A 268 -21.50 -3.64 2.18
N GLU A 269 -22.49 -3.95 3.03
CA GLU A 269 -23.67 -3.10 3.22
C GLU A 269 -23.30 -1.72 3.76
N LYS A 270 -22.36 -1.66 4.71
CA LYS A 270 -21.91 -0.41 5.32
C LYS A 270 -20.73 0.24 4.59
N ASN A 271 -20.25 -0.38 3.49
CA ASN A 271 -19.14 0.09 2.66
C ASN A 271 -17.83 0.29 3.43
N TYR A 272 -17.41 -0.72 4.20
CA TYR A 272 -16.09 -0.75 4.86
C TYR A 272 -15.10 -1.59 4.07
N GLN A 273 -13.83 -1.17 4.03
CA GLN A 273 -12.75 -1.83 3.33
C GLN A 273 -11.71 -2.47 4.27
N ALA A 274 -11.85 -2.22 5.56
CA ALA A 274 -11.02 -2.83 6.59
C ALA A 274 -11.83 -3.05 7.87
N ILE A 275 -11.40 -4.01 8.68
CA ILE A 275 -12.03 -4.37 9.94
C ILE A 275 -10.96 -4.60 11.00
N VAL A 276 -11.25 -4.24 12.24
CA VAL A 276 -10.44 -4.60 13.40
C VAL A 276 -11.30 -5.21 14.47
N THR A 277 -10.74 -6.20 15.16
CA THR A 277 -11.37 -6.89 16.28
C THR A 277 -10.37 -7.01 17.44
N HIS A 278 -10.83 -7.34 18.63
CA HIS A 278 -9.94 -7.77 19.69
C HIS A 278 -10.57 -8.89 20.53
N PHE A 279 -9.75 -9.77 21.05
CA PHE A 279 -10.20 -10.97 21.76
C PHE A 279 -10.76 -10.69 23.17
N GLY A 280 -10.59 -9.49 23.69
CA GLY A 280 -11.15 -9.07 24.98
C GLY A 280 -12.64 -8.72 24.95
N ASP A 281 -13.23 -8.53 23.75
CA ASP A 281 -14.66 -8.28 23.57
C ASP A 281 -15.16 -8.94 22.28
N LEU A 282 -15.74 -10.12 22.43
CA LEU A 282 -16.30 -10.92 21.35
C LEU A 282 -17.84 -11.01 21.39
N GLY A 283 -18.49 -10.31 22.33
CA GLY A 283 -19.93 -10.29 22.45
C GLY A 283 -20.55 -11.69 22.41
N SER A 284 -21.49 -11.93 21.51
CA SER A 284 -22.18 -13.20 21.30
C SER A 284 -21.48 -14.13 20.28
N LEU A 285 -20.33 -13.75 19.71
CA LEU A 285 -19.56 -14.65 18.81
C LEU A 285 -19.07 -15.89 19.57
N LYS A 286 -19.24 -17.05 18.97
CA LYS A 286 -18.85 -18.32 19.57
C LYS A 286 -17.35 -18.58 19.54
N GLN A 287 -16.66 -18.05 18.54
CA GLN A 287 -15.22 -18.23 18.31
C GLN A 287 -14.56 -16.87 18.05
N LEU A 288 -13.25 -16.79 18.28
CA LEU A 288 -12.45 -15.69 17.74
C LEU A 288 -12.45 -15.78 16.20
N PRO A 289 -12.69 -14.70 15.45
CA PRO A 289 -12.93 -14.73 14.00
C PRO A 289 -11.65 -14.91 13.15
N GLY A 290 -10.80 -15.92 13.49
CA GLY A 290 -9.49 -16.12 12.86
C GLY A 290 -9.56 -16.50 11.39
N LEU A 291 -10.20 -17.64 11.05
CA LEU A 291 -10.37 -18.06 9.66
C LEU A 291 -11.13 -17.03 8.83
N ALA A 292 -12.20 -16.46 9.39
CA ALA A 292 -12.99 -15.44 8.72
C ALA A 292 -12.12 -14.24 8.33
N ILE A 293 -11.28 -13.74 9.24
CA ILE A 293 -10.37 -12.61 8.98
C ILE A 293 -9.28 -12.98 7.98
N GLN A 294 -8.69 -14.17 8.08
CA GLN A 294 -7.70 -14.64 7.10
C GLN A 294 -8.27 -14.60 5.68
N ARG A 295 -9.50 -15.07 5.52
CA ARG A 295 -10.24 -15.10 4.25
C ARG A 295 -10.63 -13.70 3.76
N LEU A 296 -11.13 -12.84 4.64
CA LEU A 296 -11.42 -11.44 4.31
C LEU A 296 -10.18 -10.70 3.83
N MET A 297 -9.03 -10.89 4.49
CA MET A 297 -7.77 -10.33 4.00
C MET A 297 -7.38 -10.90 2.64
N GLU A 298 -7.59 -12.17 2.36
CA GLU A 298 -7.34 -12.77 1.03
C GLU A 298 -8.24 -12.14 -0.04
N LYS A 299 -9.48 -11.81 0.29
CA LYS A 299 -10.43 -11.07 -0.59
C LYS A 299 -10.04 -9.60 -0.77
N GLY A 300 -9.12 -9.07 0.03
CA GLY A 300 -8.56 -7.73 -0.11
C GLY A 300 -8.92 -6.74 0.99
N TYR A 301 -9.66 -7.14 2.00
CA TYR A 301 -9.91 -6.29 3.16
C TYR A 301 -8.62 -6.07 3.95
N GLY A 302 -8.54 -4.92 4.64
CA GLY A 302 -7.51 -4.66 5.61
C GLY A 302 -7.87 -5.25 6.99
N PHE A 303 -6.84 -5.58 7.77
CA PHE A 303 -7.02 -6.04 9.14
C PHE A 303 -5.88 -5.55 10.04
N GLY A 304 -6.21 -5.29 11.30
CA GLY A 304 -5.28 -5.05 12.41
C GLY A 304 -5.82 -5.72 13.67
N GLY A 305 -4.95 -6.31 14.46
CA GLY A 305 -5.32 -6.92 15.74
C GLY A 305 -5.66 -5.86 16.79
N GLU A 306 -6.36 -6.26 17.86
CA GLU A 306 -6.48 -5.49 19.10
C GLU A 306 -7.10 -4.08 18.95
N GLY A 307 -7.87 -3.86 17.88
CA GLY A 307 -8.44 -2.55 17.57
C GLY A 307 -7.51 -1.61 16.80
N ASP A 308 -6.34 -2.08 16.32
CA ASP A 308 -5.37 -1.26 15.60
C ASP A 308 -5.82 -0.92 14.18
N TRP A 309 -6.67 0.08 14.12
CA TRP A 309 -7.24 0.60 12.88
C TRP A 309 -6.18 1.20 11.93
N LYS A 310 -5.04 1.67 12.45
CA LYS A 310 -3.94 2.23 11.63
C LYS A 310 -3.32 1.12 10.78
N THR A 311 -2.97 0.00 11.42
CA THR A 311 -2.43 -1.17 10.71
C THR A 311 -3.45 -1.76 9.74
N ALA A 312 -4.74 -1.81 10.12
CA ALA A 312 -5.80 -2.27 9.22
C ALA A 312 -5.90 -1.42 7.94
N ALA A 313 -5.89 -0.10 8.08
CA ALA A 313 -5.91 0.82 6.95
C ALA A 313 -4.64 0.68 6.08
N MET A 314 -3.46 0.51 6.70
CA MET A 314 -2.19 0.29 5.99
C MET A 314 -2.19 -1.02 5.20
N VAL A 315 -2.67 -2.13 5.76
CA VAL A 315 -2.82 -3.40 5.04
C VAL A 315 -3.74 -3.23 3.84
N ARG A 316 -4.86 -2.51 4.00
CA ARG A 316 -5.76 -2.20 2.88
C ARG A 316 -5.07 -1.36 1.81
N LEU A 317 -4.40 -0.28 2.18
CA LEU A 317 -3.65 0.59 1.27
C LEU A 317 -2.62 -0.19 0.45
N MET A 318 -1.81 -1.01 1.12
CA MET A 318 -0.81 -1.84 0.45
C MET A 318 -1.42 -2.83 -0.55
N LYS A 319 -2.57 -3.43 -0.22
CA LYS A 319 -3.30 -4.32 -1.14
C LYS A 319 -3.82 -3.56 -2.37
N ILE A 320 -4.26 -2.32 -2.21
CA ILE A 320 -4.66 -1.44 -3.32
C ILE A 320 -3.46 -1.18 -4.24
N MET A 321 -2.34 -0.74 -3.68
CA MET A 321 -1.13 -0.43 -4.45
C MET A 321 -0.55 -1.66 -5.18
N ALA A 322 -0.68 -2.85 -4.59
CA ALA A 322 -0.24 -4.11 -5.17
C ALA A 322 -1.24 -4.72 -6.17
N ALA A 323 -2.46 -4.19 -6.27
CA ALA A 323 -3.53 -4.77 -7.08
C ALA A 323 -3.13 -4.93 -8.56
N GLY A 324 -3.48 -6.09 -9.14
CA GLY A 324 -3.18 -6.40 -10.54
C GLY A 324 -1.71 -6.67 -10.86
N LYS A 325 -0.84 -6.80 -9.88
CA LYS A 325 0.54 -7.25 -10.09
C LYS A 325 0.54 -8.74 -10.45
N LYS A 326 1.14 -9.09 -11.59
CA LYS A 326 1.09 -10.46 -12.15
C LYS A 326 1.70 -11.51 -11.23
N ASP A 327 2.81 -11.17 -10.57
CA ASP A 327 3.58 -12.09 -9.71
C ASP A 327 3.45 -11.69 -8.22
N ALA A 328 2.25 -11.25 -7.81
CA ALA A 328 2.00 -10.85 -6.44
C ALA A 328 2.27 -11.99 -5.47
N LYS A 329 3.08 -11.73 -4.46
CA LYS A 329 3.40 -12.69 -3.39
C LYS A 329 2.55 -12.51 -2.15
N GLY A 330 1.89 -11.37 -2.00
CA GLY A 330 0.91 -11.13 -0.96
C GLY A 330 1.26 -10.04 0.03
N THR A 331 0.21 -9.62 0.73
CA THR A 331 0.24 -8.60 1.79
C THR A 331 -0.55 -9.09 2.99
N SER A 332 -0.04 -8.88 4.19
CA SER A 332 -0.64 -9.35 5.43
C SER A 332 -0.46 -8.37 6.58
N PHE A 333 -1.33 -8.46 7.54
CA PHE A 333 -1.06 -8.08 8.91
C PHE A 333 -0.09 -9.09 9.54
N MET A 334 0.89 -8.62 10.33
CA MET A 334 1.84 -9.42 11.09
C MET A 334 2.05 -8.80 12.47
N GLU A 335 2.57 -9.60 13.38
CA GLU A 335 3.02 -9.17 14.69
C GLU A 335 4.41 -9.74 14.97
N ASP A 336 5.34 -8.89 15.41
CA ASP A 336 6.66 -9.27 15.87
C ASP A 336 6.53 -10.09 17.16
N TYR A 337 6.71 -11.42 17.06
CA TYR A 337 6.38 -12.32 18.18
C TYR A 337 7.59 -12.65 19.02
N THR A 338 8.68 -13.15 18.40
CA THR A 338 9.87 -13.53 19.15
C THR A 338 11.12 -13.54 18.28
N TYR A 339 12.29 -13.31 18.90
CA TYR A 339 13.57 -13.29 18.23
C TYR A 339 14.29 -14.64 18.28
N ASN A 340 14.89 -15.01 17.16
CA ASN A 340 15.97 -15.98 17.15
C ASN A 340 17.30 -15.22 17.22
N LEU A 341 18.05 -15.40 18.30
CA LEU A 341 19.32 -14.68 18.57
C LEU A 341 20.55 -15.60 18.37
N VAL A 342 20.39 -16.72 17.70
CA VAL A 342 21.52 -17.62 17.40
C VAL A 342 22.43 -16.95 16.36
N PRO A 343 23.75 -16.78 16.63
CA PRO A 343 24.69 -16.13 15.72
C PRO A 343 24.68 -16.73 14.31
N GLY A 344 24.50 -15.86 13.29
CA GLY A 344 24.39 -16.24 11.88
C GLY A 344 22.99 -16.74 11.45
N LYS A 345 22.01 -16.77 12.38
CA LYS A 345 20.65 -17.23 12.15
C LYS A 345 19.61 -16.26 12.74
N GLU A 346 20.03 -15.05 12.98
CA GLU A 346 19.22 -14.04 13.62
C GLU A 346 18.00 -13.68 12.76
N GLY A 347 16.87 -13.47 13.42
CA GLY A 347 15.64 -13.05 12.77
C GLY A 347 14.47 -12.97 13.73
N ILE A 348 13.34 -12.56 13.19
CA ILE A 348 12.08 -12.40 13.91
C ILE A 348 11.09 -13.44 13.41
N LEU A 349 10.46 -14.15 14.34
CA LEU A 349 9.29 -14.97 14.05
C LEU A 349 8.06 -14.07 14.11
N GLU A 350 7.38 -14.01 12.99
CA GLU A 350 6.17 -13.25 12.78
C GLU A 350 4.96 -14.16 12.79
N ALA A 351 3.94 -13.75 13.48
CA ALA A 351 2.66 -14.44 13.53
C ALA A 351 1.55 -13.47 13.96
N HIS A 352 0.44 -13.96 14.33
CA HIS A 352 -0.57 -13.41 15.23
C HIS A 352 -1.35 -14.57 15.82
N MET A 353 -2.31 -14.31 16.69
CA MET A 353 -3.11 -15.37 17.29
C MET A 353 -3.72 -16.30 16.25
N LEU A 354 -4.27 -15.74 15.15
CA LEU A 354 -4.89 -16.52 14.07
C LEU A 354 -4.73 -15.84 12.68
N GLU A 355 -4.60 -14.51 12.61
CA GLU A 355 -5.09 -13.68 11.50
C GLU A 355 -4.00 -13.32 10.48
N VAL A 356 -3.03 -14.18 10.22
CA VAL A 356 -2.07 -13.96 9.11
C VAL A 356 -2.73 -14.33 7.78
N CYS A 357 -2.62 -13.44 6.78
CA CYS A 357 -3.27 -13.60 5.48
C CYS A 357 -2.68 -14.76 4.66
N PRO A 358 -3.48 -15.72 4.16
CA PRO A 358 -2.97 -16.85 3.37
C PRO A 358 -2.39 -16.44 2.01
N SER A 359 -2.57 -15.20 1.54
CA SER A 359 -1.91 -14.73 0.31
C SER A 359 -0.38 -14.78 0.36
N VAL A 360 0.21 -14.77 1.58
CA VAL A 360 1.67 -14.88 1.75
C VAL A 360 2.17 -16.31 1.87
N ALA A 361 1.27 -17.32 1.90
CA ALA A 361 1.62 -18.72 2.12
C ALA A 361 2.52 -19.29 1.02
N ASP A 362 3.49 -20.12 1.43
CA ASP A 362 4.35 -20.91 0.54
C ASP A 362 3.74 -22.31 0.35
N GLY A 363 3.03 -22.51 -0.77
CA GLY A 363 2.43 -23.79 -1.11
C GLY A 363 1.07 -24.03 -0.47
N LYS A 364 0.83 -25.31 -0.07
CA LYS A 364 -0.46 -25.74 0.45
C LYS A 364 -0.74 -25.16 1.84
N VAL A 365 -1.99 -24.75 2.04
CA VAL A 365 -2.49 -24.22 3.30
C VAL A 365 -3.32 -25.29 3.99
N SER A 366 -3.05 -25.56 5.27
CA SER A 366 -3.81 -26.48 6.08
C SER A 366 -4.86 -25.74 6.92
N MET A 367 -5.99 -26.40 7.18
CA MET A 367 -6.98 -25.93 8.13
C MET A 367 -6.93 -26.82 9.38
N ARG A 368 -6.89 -26.19 10.54
CA ARG A 368 -6.91 -26.85 11.85
C ARG A 368 -7.96 -26.25 12.76
N VAL A 369 -8.44 -27.03 13.72
CA VAL A 369 -9.25 -26.58 14.84
C VAL A 369 -8.47 -26.88 16.12
N CYS A 370 -7.97 -25.83 16.76
CA CYS A 370 -7.10 -25.97 17.91
C CYS A 370 -7.56 -25.09 19.06
N PRO A 371 -7.33 -25.51 20.32
CA PRO A 371 -7.59 -24.67 21.48
C PRO A 371 -6.89 -23.30 21.36
N LEU A 372 -7.55 -22.29 21.89
CA LEU A 372 -6.97 -20.99 22.11
C LEU A 372 -7.08 -20.67 23.60
N SER A 373 -5.95 -20.47 24.27
CA SER A 373 -5.90 -20.28 25.72
C SER A 373 -6.44 -18.92 26.20
N MET A 374 -6.98 -18.12 25.28
CA MET A 374 -7.51 -16.78 25.55
C MET A 374 -8.95 -16.64 25.06
N GLY A 375 -9.71 -15.73 25.71
CA GLY A 375 -11.04 -15.31 25.25
C GLY A 375 -12.20 -16.21 25.68
N ASP A 376 -11.95 -17.33 26.34
CA ASP A 376 -12.98 -18.26 26.87
C ASP A 376 -14.09 -18.59 25.85
N ARG A 377 -13.69 -19.02 24.65
CA ARG A 377 -14.54 -19.33 23.50
C ARG A 377 -14.28 -20.76 22.99
N GLU A 378 -15.17 -21.22 22.10
CA GLU A 378 -14.97 -22.50 21.40
C GLU A 378 -13.66 -22.46 20.59
N ASP A 379 -13.05 -23.64 20.40
CA ASP A 379 -11.84 -23.79 19.60
C ASP A 379 -12.02 -23.27 18.17
N PRO A 380 -11.32 -22.20 17.75
CA PRO A 380 -11.51 -21.64 16.43
C PRO A 380 -10.81 -22.46 15.34
N ALA A 381 -11.49 -22.58 14.18
CA ALA A 381 -10.82 -23.01 12.96
C ALA A 381 -9.91 -21.89 12.44
N ARG A 382 -8.76 -22.29 11.87
CA ARG A 382 -7.74 -21.39 11.34
C ARG A 382 -6.92 -22.01 10.22
N LEU A 383 -6.35 -21.16 9.37
CA LEU A 383 -5.40 -21.58 8.34
C LEU A 383 -3.98 -21.56 8.90
N VAL A 384 -3.25 -22.64 8.66
CA VAL A 384 -1.88 -22.87 9.13
C VAL A 384 -0.97 -23.04 7.93
N PHE A 385 0.10 -22.26 7.88
CA PHE A 385 1.06 -22.24 6.79
C PHE A 385 2.35 -21.53 7.21
N THR A 386 3.39 -21.67 6.41
CA THR A 386 4.58 -20.82 6.47
C THR A 386 4.58 -19.86 5.27
N SER A 387 5.15 -18.69 5.43
CA SER A 387 5.21 -17.70 4.35
C SER A 387 6.24 -18.06 3.27
N LYS A 388 6.07 -17.45 2.09
CA LYS A 388 7.06 -17.39 1.01
C LYS A 388 8.38 -16.80 1.51
N THR A 389 9.44 -17.00 0.72
CA THR A 389 10.75 -16.40 0.98
C THR A 389 11.04 -15.25 0.01
N GLY A 390 12.00 -14.40 0.37
CA GLY A 390 12.49 -13.30 -0.43
C GLY A 390 12.29 -11.93 0.22
N PRO A 391 12.68 -10.87 -0.51
CA PRO A 391 12.61 -9.51 0.02
C PRO A 391 11.16 -9.06 0.20
N GLY A 392 10.94 -8.27 1.24
CA GLY A 392 9.68 -7.61 1.57
C GLY A 392 9.93 -6.36 2.39
N ILE A 393 8.85 -5.69 2.74
CA ILE A 393 8.87 -4.55 3.66
C ILE A 393 7.85 -4.76 4.78
N ALA A 394 8.25 -4.42 6.00
CA ALA A 394 7.37 -4.30 7.15
C ALA A 394 7.18 -2.81 7.47
N THR A 395 5.95 -2.37 7.68
CA THR A 395 5.67 -0.98 8.02
C THR A 395 4.82 -0.86 9.27
N SER A 396 5.03 0.21 10.02
CA SER A 396 4.21 0.57 11.17
C SER A 396 3.85 2.05 11.09
N LEU A 397 2.56 2.36 11.06
CA LEU A 397 2.05 3.72 11.17
C LEU A 397 1.72 4.00 12.63
N VAL A 398 2.48 4.88 13.25
CA VAL A 398 2.30 5.25 14.65
C VAL A 398 1.85 6.70 14.80
N ASP A 399 1.02 6.94 15.81
CA ASP A 399 0.63 8.28 16.24
C ASP A 399 1.50 8.68 17.44
N LEU A 400 2.21 9.78 17.29
CA LEU A 400 3.08 10.34 18.34
C LEU A 400 2.40 11.45 19.16
N GLY A 401 1.10 11.70 18.91
CA GLY A 401 0.30 12.71 19.58
C GLY A 401 0.34 14.08 18.90
N ASP A 402 1.46 14.44 18.28
CA ASP A 402 1.64 15.67 17.51
C ASP A 402 1.75 15.43 15.99
N ARG A 403 1.95 14.19 15.58
CA ARG A 403 2.10 13.77 14.19
C ARG A 403 2.00 12.27 14.00
N PHE A 404 1.71 11.86 12.77
CA PHE A 404 1.91 10.47 12.34
C PHE A 404 3.34 10.25 11.83
N ARG A 405 3.85 9.06 12.12
CA ARG A 405 5.12 8.56 11.61
C ARG A 405 4.92 7.21 10.96
N LEU A 406 5.41 7.04 9.74
CA LEU A 406 5.49 5.77 9.06
C LEU A 406 6.92 5.21 9.16
N LEU A 407 7.07 4.10 9.86
CA LEU A 407 8.30 3.32 9.85
C LEU A 407 8.24 2.34 8.68
N ILE A 408 9.35 2.17 7.97
CA ILE A 408 9.49 1.29 6.81
C ILE A 408 10.79 0.51 6.98
N ASN A 409 10.68 -0.78 7.28
CA ASN A 409 11.84 -1.65 7.38
C ASN A 409 11.91 -2.63 6.21
N GLU A 410 13.03 -2.65 5.51
CA GLU A 410 13.33 -3.69 4.52
C GLU A 410 13.71 -4.99 5.23
N VAL A 411 13.08 -6.09 4.83
CA VAL A 411 13.27 -7.40 5.45
C VAL A 411 13.55 -8.48 4.40
N GLU A 412 14.24 -9.54 4.80
CA GLU A 412 14.45 -10.73 3.98
C GLU A 412 13.77 -11.93 4.64
N CYS A 413 12.65 -12.37 4.05
CA CYS A 413 11.93 -13.55 4.52
C CYS A 413 12.68 -14.83 4.19
N LYS A 414 12.81 -15.70 5.18
CA LYS A 414 13.53 -16.96 5.11
C LYS A 414 12.66 -18.13 5.63
N LYS A 415 13.05 -19.34 5.32
CA LYS A 415 12.47 -20.52 5.98
C LYS A 415 13.06 -20.65 7.38
N THR A 416 12.23 -21.06 8.33
CA THR A 416 12.71 -21.50 9.64
C THR A 416 13.56 -22.76 9.49
N GLU A 417 14.55 -22.96 10.37
CA GLU A 417 15.45 -24.14 10.29
C GLU A 417 14.72 -25.46 10.51
N LYS A 418 13.66 -25.43 11.30
CA LYS A 418 12.86 -26.60 11.66
C LYS A 418 11.38 -26.27 11.60
N PRO A 419 10.52 -27.23 11.28
CA PRO A 419 9.08 -27.09 11.43
C PRO A 419 8.70 -26.78 12.88
N MET A 420 7.60 -26.06 13.06
CA MET A 420 7.02 -25.73 14.37
C MET A 420 5.64 -26.38 14.54
N PRO A 421 5.56 -27.72 14.67
CA PRO A 421 4.28 -28.43 14.61
C PRO A 421 3.34 -28.11 15.78
N ALA A 422 3.87 -27.62 16.89
CA ALA A 422 3.09 -27.17 18.05
C ALA A 422 2.59 -25.73 17.97
N LEU A 423 2.95 -24.99 16.91
CA LEU A 423 2.48 -23.61 16.68
C LEU A 423 1.47 -23.62 15.50
N PRO A 424 0.15 -23.76 15.77
CA PRO A 424 -0.84 -23.98 14.74
C PRO A 424 -1.40 -22.64 14.19
N VAL A 425 -0.53 -21.78 13.65
CA VAL A 425 -0.88 -20.48 13.05
C VAL A 425 -0.12 -20.24 11.76
N GLY A 426 -0.56 -19.26 10.96
CA GLY A 426 0.23 -18.74 9.85
C GLY A 426 1.47 -18.00 10.39
N THR A 427 2.66 -18.32 9.84
CA THR A 427 3.92 -17.74 10.29
C THR A 427 4.77 -17.22 9.14
N ALA A 428 5.54 -16.16 9.41
CA ALA A 428 6.69 -15.75 8.62
C ALA A 428 7.93 -15.72 9.51
N PHE A 429 9.11 -15.80 8.89
CA PHE A 429 10.37 -15.59 9.59
C PHE A 429 11.26 -14.71 8.70
N TRP A 430 11.71 -13.59 9.22
CA TRP A 430 12.58 -12.70 8.47
C TRP A 430 13.78 -12.17 9.25
N THR A 431 14.82 -11.83 8.51
CA THR A 431 15.92 -11.03 9.02
C THR A 431 15.72 -9.59 8.53
N PRO A 432 15.54 -8.62 9.43
CA PRO A 432 15.44 -7.22 9.05
C PRO A 432 16.81 -6.69 8.63
N LYS A 433 16.84 -5.65 7.78
CA LYS A 433 18.05 -4.93 7.42
C LYS A 433 18.31 -3.78 8.38
N PRO A 434 19.58 -3.42 8.63
CA PRO A 434 20.81 -4.06 8.10
C PRO A 434 21.10 -5.40 8.74
N ASP A 435 20.70 -5.61 9.99
CA ASP A 435 20.77 -6.79 10.82
C ASP A 435 19.75 -6.70 11.96
N LEU A 436 19.45 -7.80 12.64
CA LEU A 436 18.43 -7.86 13.68
C LEU A 436 18.70 -6.86 14.82
N SER A 437 19.92 -6.76 15.29
CA SER A 437 20.25 -5.89 16.44
C SER A 437 20.03 -4.43 16.11
N THR A 438 20.60 -3.96 15.00
CA THR A 438 20.47 -2.58 14.53
C THR A 438 19.04 -2.24 14.20
N ALA A 439 18.32 -3.13 13.49
CA ALA A 439 16.95 -2.87 13.09
C ALA A 439 15.99 -2.83 14.29
N ALA A 440 16.12 -3.75 15.24
CA ALA A 440 15.30 -3.76 16.46
C ALA A 440 15.54 -2.50 17.31
N GLU A 441 16.81 -2.07 17.49
CA GLU A 441 17.13 -0.83 18.17
C GLU A 441 16.54 0.37 17.44
N ALA A 442 16.69 0.44 16.12
CA ALA A 442 16.14 1.50 15.27
C ALA A 442 14.61 1.58 15.36
N TRP A 443 13.93 0.44 15.28
CA TRP A 443 12.48 0.32 15.37
C TRP A 443 11.94 0.85 16.71
N ILE A 444 12.57 0.44 17.82
CA ILE A 444 12.20 0.88 19.17
C ILE A 444 12.47 2.38 19.36
N LEU A 445 13.63 2.89 18.91
CA LEU A 445 13.96 4.32 18.99
C LEU A 445 13.01 5.18 18.16
N ALA A 446 12.54 4.68 17.03
CA ALA A 446 11.57 5.37 16.19
C ALA A 446 10.12 5.26 16.69
N GLY A 447 9.86 4.44 17.73
CA GLY A 447 8.52 4.25 18.32
C GLY A 447 7.66 3.26 17.58
N GLY A 448 8.26 2.32 16.83
CA GLY A 448 7.54 1.29 16.06
C GLY A 448 6.69 0.37 16.95
N ALA A 449 5.52 0.00 16.45
CA ALA A 449 4.61 -0.92 17.11
C ALA A 449 5.05 -2.38 16.92
N HIS A 450 4.49 -3.30 17.72
CA HIS A 450 4.61 -4.73 17.48
C HIS A 450 3.72 -5.20 16.32
N HIS A 451 2.71 -4.43 15.95
CA HIS A 451 1.89 -4.66 14.77
C HIS A 451 2.53 -4.07 13.52
N THR A 452 2.57 -4.84 12.44
CA THR A 452 3.08 -4.42 11.15
C THR A 452 2.12 -4.72 9.99
N ALA A 453 2.08 -3.83 9.00
CA ALA A 453 1.56 -4.14 7.69
C ALA A 453 2.74 -4.60 6.83
N PHE A 454 2.71 -5.86 6.40
CA PHE A 454 3.78 -6.50 5.66
C PHE A 454 3.40 -6.76 4.21
N THR A 455 4.34 -6.59 3.28
CA THR A 455 4.13 -6.96 1.88
C THR A 455 5.42 -7.37 1.18
N TYR A 456 5.31 -8.36 0.27
CA TYR A 456 6.33 -8.68 -0.73
C TYR A 456 6.24 -7.81 -1.99
N ASP A 457 5.14 -7.08 -2.18
CA ASP A 457 4.73 -6.58 -3.47
C ASP A 457 5.04 -5.10 -3.69
N LEU A 458 5.43 -4.40 -2.64
CA LEU A 458 5.79 -2.99 -2.67
C LEU A 458 7.24 -2.78 -2.22
N THR A 459 7.76 -1.60 -2.53
CA THR A 459 9.10 -1.16 -2.13
C THR A 459 9.04 -0.08 -1.06
N ALA A 460 10.13 0.10 -0.33
CA ALA A 460 10.26 1.18 0.65
C ALA A 460 10.06 2.56 -0.01
N GLU A 461 10.57 2.76 -1.25
CA GLU A 461 10.36 3.99 -2.03
C GLU A 461 8.88 4.29 -2.26
N GLN A 462 8.05 3.27 -2.60
CA GLN A 462 6.62 3.48 -2.82
C GLN A 462 5.88 3.92 -1.56
N MET A 463 6.22 3.35 -0.42
CA MET A 463 5.62 3.73 0.86
C MET A 463 6.09 5.10 1.34
N GLY A 464 7.35 5.43 1.11
CA GLY A 464 7.88 6.76 1.37
C GLY A 464 7.28 7.84 0.47
N ASP A 465 7.09 7.56 -0.81
CA ASP A 465 6.39 8.47 -1.74
C ASP A 465 4.92 8.71 -1.29
N TRP A 466 4.25 7.68 -0.79
CA TRP A 466 2.90 7.83 -0.22
C TRP A 466 2.94 8.71 1.04
N ALA A 467 3.87 8.46 1.96
CA ALA A 467 4.01 9.26 3.18
C ALA A 467 4.31 10.73 2.88
N ALA A 468 5.19 11.00 1.91
CA ALA A 468 5.50 12.34 1.46
C ALA A 468 4.26 13.06 0.89
N ALA A 469 3.47 12.36 0.07
CA ALA A 469 2.22 12.90 -0.47
C ALA A 469 1.17 13.20 0.61
N MET A 470 1.15 12.40 1.70
CA MET A 470 0.28 12.64 2.87
C MET A 470 0.84 13.69 3.83
N GLY A 471 2.05 14.17 3.60
CA GLY A 471 2.71 15.16 4.47
C GLY A 471 3.00 14.64 5.86
N ILE A 472 3.35 13.34 5.99
CA ILE A 472 3.73 12.71 7.24
C ILE A 472 5.20 12.28 7.25
N GLU A 473 5.74 12.11 8.44
CA GLU A 473 7.09 11.64 8.66
C GLU A 473 7.26 10.19 8.17
N ALA A 474 8.28 9.92 7.36
CA ALA A 474 8.73 8.57 7.01
C ALA A 474 10.13 8.31 7.58
N VAL A 475 10.33 7.14 8.20
CA VAL A 475 11.61 6.68 8.75
C VAL A 475 11.97 5.36 8.08
N TYR A 476 13.12 5.32 7.42
CA TYR A 476 13.60 4.13 6.73
C TYR A 476 14.58 3.36 7.59
N ILE A 477 14.41 2.05 7.66
CA ILE A 477 15.34 1.11 8.27
C ILE A 477 15.73 0.11 7.17
N ASP A 478 16.95 0.21 6.69
CA ASP A 478 17.47 -0.48 5.52
C ASP A 478 18.94 -0.87 5.67
N GLY A 479 19.59 -1.27 4.56
CA GLY A 479 20.98 -1.69 4.55
C GLY A 479 22.00 -0.61 4.98
N ASP A 480 21.64 0.66 4.87
CA ASP A 480 22.50 1.81 5.18
C ASP A 480 22.22 2.42 6.58
N THR A 481 21.25 1.87 7.30
CA THR A 481 20.83 2.39 8.61
C THR A 481 21.92 2.22 9.66
N THR A 482 22.26 3.32 10.33
CA THR A 482 23.05 3.33 11.56
C THR A 482 22.31 4.06 12.67
N ILE A 483 22.43 3.60 13.90
CA ILE A 483 21.72 4.19 15.05
C ILE A 483 22.02 5.67 15.21
N ARG A 484 23.27 6.08 14.99
CA ARG A 484 23.66 7.50 15.09
C ARG A 484 22.95 8.37 14.05
N ASN A 485 22.88 7.92 12.79
CA ASN A 485 22.23 8.67 11.72
C ASN A 485 20.72 8.73 11.97
N LEU A 486 20.12 7.60 12.34
CA LEU A 486 18.70 7.54 12.70
C LEU A 486 18.34 8.50 13.83
N GLN A 487 19.11 8.52 14.93
CA GLN A 487 18.85 9.45 16.03
C GLN A 487 18.95 10.92 15.62
N ASN A 488 19.84 11.27 14.68
CA ASN A 488 19.93 12.62 14.13
C ASN A 488 18.70 12.92 13.25
N GLU A 489 18.31 11.98 12.39
CA GLU A 489 17.10 12.09 11.56
C GLU A 489 15.85 12.30 12.42
N LEU A 490 15.64 11.48 13.45
CA LEU A 490 14.50 11.61 14.37
C LEU A 490 14.45 12.98 15.06
N ARG A 491 15.63 13.55 15.43
CA ARG A 491 15.69 14.91 16.00
C ARG A 491 15.30 15.98 15.00
N TRP A 492 15.79 15.89 13.74
CA TRP A 492 15.42 16.85 12.69
C TRP A 492 13.95 16.72 12.33
N ASN A 493 13.46 15.50 12.20
CA ASN A 493 12.05 15.23 11.88
C ASN A 493 11.12 15.77 12.99
N SER A 494 11.51 15.64 14.26
CA SER A 494 10.72 16.22 15.35
C SER A 494 10.59 17.74 15.25
N MET A 495 11.60 18.43 14.73
CA MET A 495 11.53 19.88 14.50
C MET A 495 10.72 20.25 13.25
N TYR A 496 10.79 19.42 12.21
CA TYR A 496 10.15 19.69 10.93
C TYR A 496 8.64 19.36 10.94
N PHE A 497 8.27 18.25 11.56
CA PHE A 497 6.88 17.73 11.55
C PHE A 497 6.09 18.11 12.81
N SER A 498 6.72 18.60 13.89
CA SER A 498 5.99 19.12 15.04
C SER A 498 5.25 20.39 14.67
N LYS A 499 3.98 20.45 15.02
CA LYS A 499 3.14 21.64 14.83
C LYS A 499 3.37 22.65 15.94
#